data_897b9769b30200bd037702391ef9d1a0
#
_entry.id   897b9769b30200bd037702391ef9d1a0
#
_cell.length_a   1.000
_cell.length_b   1.000
_cell.length_c   1.000
_cell.angle_alpha   90.00
_cell.angle_beta   90.00
_cell.angle_gamma   90.00
#
_symmetry.space_group_name_H-M   'P 1'
#
loop_
_entity.id
_entity.type
_entity.pdbx_description
1 polymer ?
#
loop_
_entity_poly.entity_id
_entity_poly.type
_entity_poly.pdbx_seq_one_letter_code
_entity_poly.pdbx_strand_id
1 'polypeptide(L)'
;MLHAVIDVDGTPLHTIVVHLGLIKSSRIRQIAQLRDFVEREIPPHERLVVAGDFNDWGARMRYAMNAMGLRDASDLRGPRILTYPSRLPLTQLDFIYARHMRLTECSVPRGPIWARMSDHLPLVADFSLQNL
;
A
#
# COMPACT_ATOMS: atom_id res chain seq x y z
N MET A 1 -9.04 -9.35 -1.68
CA MET A 1 -9.19 -7.88 -1.67
C MET A 1 -10.37 -7.54 -0.79
N LEU A 2 -10.21 -6.59 0.12
CA LEU A 2 -11.28 -6.01 0.94
C LEU A 2 -11.34 -4.52 0.63
N HIS A 3 -12.53 -3.98 0.38
CA HIS A 3 -12.76 -2.56 0.13
C HIS A 3 -13.69 -2.00 1.20
N ALA A 4 -13.35 -0.83 1.72
CA ALA A 4 -14.19 -0.06 2.64
C ALA A 4 -14.14 1.43 2.26
N VAL A 5 -15.22 2.13 2.54
CA VAL A 5 -15.30 3.58 2.42
C VAL A 5 -15.41 4.18 3.81
N ILE A 6 -14.51 5.08 4.13
CA ILE A 6 -14.45 5.77 5.43
C ILE A 6 -14.84 7.23 5.17
N ASP A 7 -15.81 7.73 5.92
CA ASP A 7 -16.11 9.17 5.93
C ASP A 7 -15.07 9.88 6.79
N VAL A 8 -14.39 10.86 6.19
CA VAL A 8 -13.45 11.72 6.88
C VAL A 8 -13.86 13.17 6.67
N ASP A 9 -14.49 13.75 7.67
CA ASP A 9 -14.99 15.12 7.65
C ASP A 9 -15.92 15.41 6.45
N GLY A 10 -16.82 14.48 6.15
CA GLY A 10 -17.77 14.57 5.03
C GLY A 10 -17.17 14.26 3.65
N THR A 11 -15.95 13.73 3.61
CA THR A 11 -15.29 13.36 2.35
C THR A 11 -14.96 11.87 2.34
N PRO A 12 -15.34 11.12 1.29
CA PRO A 12 -15.05 9.69 1.23
C PRO A 12 -13.55 9.43 1.06
N LEU A 13 -13.06 8.49 1.84
CA LEU A 13 -11.76 7.87 1.69
C LEU A 13 -11.96 6.39 1.38
N HIS A 14 -11.64 6.00 0.16
CA HIS A 14 -11.63 4.60 -0.22
C HIS A 14 -10.38 3.92 0.30
N THR A 15 -10.56 2.77 0.94
CA THR A 15 -9.46 1.94 1.44
C THR A 15 -9.59 0.53 0.88
N ILE A 16 -8.52 0.03 0.30
CA ILE A 16 -8.44 -1.34 -0.22
C ILE A 16 -7.28 -2.05 0.46
N VAL A 17 -7.57 -3.22 1.03
CA VAL A 17 -6.54 -4.11 1.57
C VAL A 17 -6.35 -5.29 0.64
N VAL A 18 -5.10 -5.58 0.30
CA VAL A 18 -4.71 -6.69 -0.58
C VAL A 18 -3.74 -7.64 0.12
N HIS A 19 -3.80 -8.90 -0.26
CA HIS A 19 -2.76 -9.88 -0.03
C HIS A 19 -2.58 -10.64 -1.34
N LEU A 20 -1.53 -10.31 -2.07
CA LEU A 20 -1.31 -10.84 -3.41
C LEU A 20 -0.59 -12.20 -3.36
N GLY A 21 -0.81 -12.99 -4.39
CA GLY A 21 -0.24 -14.33 -4.48
C GLY A 21 1.28 -14.34 -4.66
N LEU A 22 1.91 -15.43 -4.23
CA LEU A 22 3.35 -15.65 -4.36
C LEU A 22 3.80 -15.83 -5.82
N ILE A 23 2.91 -16.31 -6.68
CA ILE A 23 3.22 -16.60 -8.08
C ILE A 23 3.03 -15.33 -8.93
N LYS A 24 4.04 -14.97 -9.71
CA LYS A 24 4.05 -13.74 -10.53
C LYS A 24 2.82 -13.62 -11.45
N SER A 25 2.42 -14.67 -12.15
CA SER A 25 1.25 -14.65 -13.03
C SER A 25 -0.06 -14.40 -12.27
N SER A 26 -0.17 -14.93 -11.06
CA SER A 26 -1.30 -14.66 -10.17
C SER A 26 -1.34 -13.17 -9.76
N ARG A 27 -0.21 -12.61 -9.35
CA ARG A 27 -0.13 -11.18 -9.00
C ARG A 27 -0.51 -10.26 -10.16
N ILE A 28 -0.03 -10.55 -11.36
CA ILE A 28 -0.39 -9.76 -12.56
C ILE A 28 -1.90 -9.76 -12.78
N ARG A 29 -2.56 -10.91 -12.68
CA ARG A 29 -4.02 -11.00 -12.80
C ARG A 29 -4.74 -10.27 -11.68
N GLN A 30 -4.27 -10.39 -10.44
CA GLN A 30 -4.85 -9.72 -9.28
C GLN A 30 -4.72 -8.20 -9.37
N ILE A 31 -3.59 -7.68 -9.86
CA ILE A 31 -3.42 -6.25 -10.11
C ILE A 31 -4.32 -5.77 -11.26
N ALA A 32 -4.51 -6.55 -12.32
CA ALA A 32 -5.47 -6.22 -13.37
C ALA A 32 -6.90 -6.15 -12.83
N GLN A 33 -7.31 -7.10 -11.99
CA GLN A 33 -8.61 -7.09 -11.32
C GLN A 33 -8.78 -5.88 -10.37
N LEU A 34 -7.72 -5.52 -9.64
CA LEU A 34 -7.70 -4.35 -8.79
C LEU A 34 -7.91 -3.07 -9.63
N ARG A 35 -7.19 -2.95 -10.74
CA ARG A 35 -7.34 -1.81 -11.65
C ARG A 35 -8.77 -1.70 -12.18
N ASP A 36 -9.30 -2.80 -12.71
CA ASP A 36 -10.66 -2.83 -13.28
C ASP A 36 -11.71 -2.46 -12.21
N PHE A 37 -11.51 -2.90 -10.97
CA PHE A 37 -12.35 -2.51 -9.84
C PHE A 37 -12.24 -1.01 -9.52
N VAL A 38 -11.03 -0.48 -9.41
CA VAL A 38 -10.79 0.94 -9.10
C VAL A 38 -11.38 1.84 -10.18
N GLU A 39 -11.18 1.50 -11.48
CA GLU A 39 -11.70 2.29 -12.59
C GLU A 39 -13.23 2.30 -12.66
N ARG A 40 -13.87 1.20 -12.26
CA ARG A 40 -15.32 1.06 -12.31
C ARG A 40 -16.03 1.65 -11.09
N GLU A 41 -15.47 1.42 -9.89
CA GLU A 41 -16.18 1.66 -8.63
C GLU A 41 -15.73 2.93 -7.89
N ILE A 42 -14.56 3.49 -8.22
CA ILE A 42 -13.99 4.61 -7.46
C ILE A 42 -13.78 5.83 -8.38
N PRO A 43 -14.52 6.92 -8.17
CA PRO A 43 -14.34 8.13 -8.95
C PRO A 43 -12.88 8.61 -8.99
N PRO A 44 -12.36 9.04 -10.15
CA PRO A 44 -10.94 9.39 -10.30
C PRO A 44 -10.46 10.51 -9.38
N HIS A 45 -11.36 11.39 -8.95
CA HIS A 45 -11.07 12.53 -8.08
C HIS A 45 -11.15 12.18 -6.58
N GLU A 46 -11.62 10.99 -6.23
CA GLU A 46 -11.75 10.58 -4.84
C GLU A 46 -10.44 10.00 -4.28
N ARG A 47 -10.28 10.17 -2.97
CA ARG A 47 -9.13 9.67 -2.22
C ARG A 47 -9.14 8.15 -2.14
N LEU A 48 -7.97 7.56 -2.38
CA LEU A 48 -7.82 6.11 -2.33
C LEU A 48 -6.50 5.72 -1.66
N VAL A 49 -6.58 4.76 -0.75
CA VAL A 49 -5.43 4.02 -0.22
C VAL A 49 -5.54 2.57 -0.62
N VAL A 50 -4.47 1.99 -1.13
CA VAL A 50 -4.33 0.55 -1.34
C VAL A 50 -3.13 0.07 -0.52
N ALA A 51 -3.36 -0.82 0.41
CA ALA A 51 -2.33 -1.30 1.33
C ALA A 51 -2.35 -2.81 1.50
N GLY A 52 -1.22 -3.39 1.88
CA GLY A 52 -1.11 -4.80 2.22
C GLY A 52 0.17 -5.47 1.77
N ASP A 53 0.16 -6.79 1.82
CA ASP A 53 1.22 -7.63 1.32
C ASP A 53 1.06 -7.85 -0.19
N PHE A 54 1.95 -7.25 -0.96
CA PHE A 54 1.97 -7.38 -2.43
C PHE A 54 2.78 -8.58 -2.91
N ASN A 55 3.54 -9.22 -2.01
CA ASN A 55 4.48 -10.29 -2.38
C ASN A 55 5.35 -9.94 -3.59
N ASP A 56 5.68 -8.65 -3.73
CA ASP A 56 6.34 -8.09 -4.91
C ASP A 56 7.85 -7.91 -4.68
N TRP A 57 8.57 -8.98 -4.85
CA TRP A 57 10.02 -9.03 -4.74
C TRP A 57 10.67 -8.13 -5.80
N GLY A 58 11.05 -6.92 -5.40
CA GLY A 58 11.69 -5.94 -6.27
C GLY A 58 10.78 -4.80 -6.75
N ALA A 59 9.63 -4.61 -6.12
CA ALA A 59 8.71 -3.49 -6.36
C ALA A 59 8.26 -3.34 -7.83
N ARG A 60 8.01 -4.46 -8.51
CA ARG A 60 7.65 -4.50 -9.94
C ARG A 60 6.22 -4.03 -10.23
N MET A 61 5.33 -4.11 -9.21
CA MET A 61 3.94 -3.68 -9.35
C MET A 61 3.79 -2.16 -9.27
N ARG A 62 4.82 -1.43 -8.85
CA ARG A 62 4.81 0.03 -8.71
C ARG A 62 4.37 0.74 -10.00
N TYR A 63 4.83 0.29 -11.15
CA TYR A 63 4.43 0.87 -12.43
C TYR A 63 2.91 0.79 -12.65
N ALA A 64 2.31 -0.37 -12.38
CA ALA A 64 0.87 -0.56 -12.53
C ALA A 64 0.07 0.29 -11.52
N MET A 65 0.58 0.45 -10.29
CA MET A 65 -0.04 1.30 -9.27
C MET A 65 0.05 2.78 -9.67
N ASN A 66 1.19 3.23 -10.17
CA ASN A 66 1.38 4.60 -10.66
C ASN A 66 0.45 4.92 -11.84
N ALA A 67 0.17 3.96 -12.71
CA ALA A 67 -0.79 4.13 -13.81
C ALA A 67 -2.23 4.41 -13.35
N MET A 68 -2.58 4.00 -12.12
CA MET A 68 -3.85 4.33 -11.45
C MET A 68 -3.81 5.65 -10.64
N GLY A 69 -2.73 6.42 -10.76
CA GLY A 69 -2.50 7.64 -9.98
C GLY A 69 -2.09 7.40 -8.53
N LEU A 70 -1.80 6.15 -8.16
CA LEU A 70 -1.39 5.75 -6.82
C LEU A 70 0.12 5.88 -6.66
N ARG A 71 0.59 6.57 -5.62
CA ARG A 71 1.99 6.74 -5.29
C ARG A 71 2.37 5.95 -4.06
N ASP A 72 3.53 5.34 -4.10
CA ASP A 72 4.08 4.55 -3.00
C ASP A 72 4.49 5.47 -1.82
N ALA A 73 3.98 5.18 -0.63
CA ALA A 73 4.33 5.91 0.58
C ALA A 73 5.82 5.76 0.97
N SER A 74 6.52 4.74 0.49
CA SER A 74 7.95 4.55 0.75
C SER A 74 8.86 5.43 -0.10
N ASP A 75 8.35 6.04 -1.17
CA ASP A 75 9.17 6.85 -2.10
C ASP A 75 9.74 8.13 -1.49
N LEU A 76 9.17 8.65 -0.41
CA LEU A 76 9.63 9.90 0.22
C LEU A 76 10.92 9.78 1.03
N ARG A 77 11.41 8.59 1.33
CA ARG A 77 12.49 8.43 2.31
C ARG A 77 13.80 7.79 1.81
N GLY A 78 13.97 7.58 0.52
CA GLY A 78 15.25 7.08 -0.02
C GLY A 78 15.49 5.59 0.29
N PRO A 79 16.35 5.18 1.23
CA PRO A 79 16.73 3.78 1.35
C PRO A 79 15.57 2.91 1.83
N ARG A 80 15.48 1.76 1.20
CA ARG A 80 14.48 0.70 1.31
C ARG A 80 13.81 0.57 2.68
N ILE A 81 12.51 0.66 2.70
CA ILE A 81 11.65 0.22 3.80
C ILE A 81 11.60 -1.30 3.74
N LEU A 82 12.16 -1.96 4.75
CA LEU A 82 12.23 -3.41 4.80
C LEU A 82 11.22 -3.95 5.83
N THR A 83 10.33 -4.83 5.40
CA THR A 83 9.26 -5.37 6.25
C THR A 83 9.37 -6.87 6.50
N TYR A 84 10.14 -7.61 5.70
CA TYR A 84 10.24 -9.06 5.79
C TYR A 84 11.67 -9.58 5.70
N PRO A 85 12.03 -10.64 6.44
CA PRO A 85 11.32 -11.17 7.61
C PRO A 85 11.47 -10.26 8.84
N SER A 86 10.53 -10.30 9.75
CA SER A 86 10.46 -9.34 10.87
C SER A 86 11.67 -9.33 11.80
N ARG A 87 12.32 -10.48 11.98
CA ARG A 87 13.51 -10.62 12.85
C ARG A 87 14.80 -10.13 12.21
N LEU A 88 14.91 -10.22 10.90
CA LEU A 88 16.04 -9.75 10.10
C LEU A 88 15.53 -9.21 8.77
N PRO A 89 15.02 -7.99 8.71
CA PRO A 89 14.39 -7.45 7.51
C PRO A 89 15.37 -7.33 6.35
N LEU A 90 15.06 -7.99 5.24
CA LEU A 90 15.89 -8.06 4.04
C LEU A 90 15.18 -7.53 2.79
N THR A 91 13.85 -7.51 2.80
CA THR A 91 13.05 -7.08 1.65
C THR A 91 11.79 -6.32 2.05
N GLN A 92 11.27 -5.52 1.15
CA GLN A 92 9.95 -4.90 1.28
C GLN A 92 8.94 -5.75 0.51
N LEU A 93 7.94 -6.30 1.20
CA LEU A 93 6.79 -7.01 0.60
C LEU A 93 5.48 -6.27 0.83
N ASP A 94 5.46 -5.42 1.85
CA ASP A 94 4.30 -4.64 2.25
C ASP A 94 4.41 -3.23 1.69
N PHE A 95 3.32 -2.75 1.10
CA PHE A 95 3.26 -1.44 0.46
C PHE A 95 2.00 -0.70 0.87
N ILE A 96 2.08 0.62 0.91
CA ILE A 96 0.95 1.53 1.02
C ILE A 96 1.02 2.49 -0.15
N TYR A 97 0.02 2.44 -1.00
CA TYR A 97 -0.15 3.35 -2.13
C TYR A 97 -1.31 4.29 -1.87
N ALA A 98 -1.17 5.56 -2.25
CA ALA A 98 -2.22 6.54 -2.06
C ALA A 98 -2.35 7.51 -3.24
N ARG A 99 -3.55 8.04 -3.44
CA ARG A 99 -3.80 9.15 -4.37
C ARG A 99 -4.67 10.23 -3.70
N HIS A 100 -4.48 11.47 -4.12
CA HIS A 100 -5.19 12.67 -3.62
C HIS A 100 -5.02 12.91 -2.12
N MET A 101 -3.88 12.50 -1.59
CA MET A 101 -3.44 12.77 -0.22
C MET A 101 -1.95 13.05 -0.20
N ARG A 102 -1.52 13.89 0.74
CA ARG A 102 -0.11 14.17 0.94
C ARG A 102 0.44 13.29 2.05
N LEU A 103 1.41 12.46 1.73
CA LEU A 103 2.15 11.70 2.73
C LEU A 103 2.96 12.64 3.62
N THR A 104 2.84 12.51 4.92
CA THR A 104 3.59 13.28 5.92
C THR A 104 4.67 12.45 6.60
N GLU A 105 4.40 11.18 6.85
CA GLU A 105 5.36 10.25 7.43
C GLU A 105 5.16 8.83 6.91
N CYS A 106 6.27 8.06 6.83
CA CYS A 106 6.23 6.63 6.58
C CYS A 106 7.31 5.96 7.43
N SER A 107 6.94 4.93 8.18
CA SER A 107 7.83 4.26 9.13
C SER A 107 7.56 2.76 9.23
N VAL A 108 8.58 2.04 9.72
CA VAL A 108 8.50 0.62 10.05
C VAL A 108 8.89 0.46 11.53
N PRO A 109 7.92 0.30 12.44
CA PRO A 109 8.19 -0.01 13.82
C PRO A 109 9.02 -1.30 13.96
N ARG A 110 10.03 -1.28 14.81
CA ARG A 110 10.96 -2.40 15.03
C ARG A 110 11.04 -2.74 16.51
N GLY A 111 11.59 -3.90 16.79
CA GLY A 111 11.85 -4.36 18.14
C GLY A 111 11.22 -5.72 18.46
N PRO A 112 11.51 -6.28 19.65
CA PRO A 112 11.12 -7.64 20.02
C PRO A 112 9.61 -7.90 19.99
N ILE A 113 8.81 -6.89 20.32
CA ILE A 113 7.33 -6.99 20.29
C ILE A 113 6.86 -7.26 18.86
N TRP A 114 7.26 -6.41 17.93
CA TRP A 114 6.85 -6.50 16.53
C TRP A 114 7.35 -7.79 15.87
N ALA A 115 8.60 -8.17 16.17
CA ALA A 115 9.21 -9.42 15.66
C ALA A 115 8.55 -10.70 16.17
N ARG A 116 7.73 -10.63 17.24
CA ARG A 116 6.96 -11.77 17.78
C ARG A 116 5.54 -11.82 17.29
N MET A 117 4.98 -10.67 16.87
CA MET A 117 3.58 -10.57 16.46
C MET A 117 3.32 -11.16 15.09
N SER A 118 4.31 -11.06 14.18
CA SER A 118 4.20 -11.52 12.80
C SER A 118 5.59 -11.78 12.23
N ASP A 119 5.67 -12.55 11.16
CA ASP A 119 6.87 -12.69 10.33
C ASP A 119 7.11 -11.47 9.41
N HIS A 120 6.13 -10.55 9.31
CA HIS A 120 6.30 -9.21 8.74
C HIS A 120 6.36 -8.13 9.82
N LEU A 121 7.14 -7.07 9.58
CA LEU A 121 7.07 -5.84 10.37
C LEU A 121 5.92 -4.96 9.87
N PRO A 122 5.28 -4.17 10.76
CA PRO A 122 4.24 -3.25 10.33
C PRO A 122 4.81 -2.11 9.49
N LEU A 123 4.07 -1.71 8.47
CA LEU A 123 4.31 -0.50 7.70
C LEU A 123 3.24 0.53 8.08
N VAL A 124 3.68 1.72 8.50
CA VAL A 124 2.80 2.80 8.94
C VAL A 124 3.03 4.03 8.06
N ALA A 125 1.95 4.65 7.60
CA ALA A 125 2.01 5.88 6.84
C ALA A 125 0.97 6.88 7.36
N ASP A 126 1.40 8.12 7.54
CA ASP A 126 0.55 9.24 7.93
C ASP A 126 0.30 10.15 6.72
N PHE A 127 -0.96 10.52 6.52
CA PHE A 127 -1.37 11.35 5.42
C PHE A 127 -2.10 12.60 5.89
N SER A 128 -1.80 13.73 5.26
CA SER A 128 -2.62 14.94 5.35
C SER A 128 -3.70 14.89 4.28
N LEU A 129 -4.94 15.16 4.69
CA LEU A 129 -6.10 15.24 3.81
C LEU A 129 -6.31 16.64 3.23
N GLN A 130 -5.46 17.60 3.56
CA GLN A 130 -5.48 18.92 2.95
C GLN A 130 -5.22 18.78 1.45
N ASN A 131 -6.01 19.49 0.66
CA ASN A 131 -5.89 19.48 -0.80
C ASN A 131 -4.46 19.82 -1.23
N LEU A 132 -4.00 19.03 -2.16
CA LEU A 132 -2.74 19.29 -2.87
C LEU A 132 -2.84 20.60 -3.67
#